data_b792920898f8882cbb57fc7cdd470a85
#
_entry.id   b792920898f8882cbb57fc7cdd470a85
#
_cell.length_a   1.000
_cell.length_b   1.000
_cell.length_c   1.000
_cell.angle_alpha   90.00
_cell.angle_beta   90.00
_cell.angle_gamma   90.00
#
_symmetry.space_group_name_H-M   'P 1'
#
loop_
_entity.id
_entity.type
_entity.pdbx_description
1 polymer ?
#
loop_
_entity_poly.entity_id
_entity_poly.type
_entity_poly.pdbx_seq_one_letter_code
_entity_poly.pdbx_strand_id
1 'polypeptide(L)'
;SIALGFALPYLLLQAYYLFYWHKTKPVSIPSDYIHCASVTIIVVAHNESKSIGTCLQGILKQTYPHHLMEIIVINDHSTDDTINEVNKIESDRITLYHLEDYPEYIKAPAYKKSAITLAVDKATSEYIVITDADWVHP
;
A
#
# COMPACT_ATOMS: atom_id res chain seq x y z
N SER A 1 16.31 -37.78 24.82
CA SER A 1 16.95 -36.78 23.97
C SER A 1 16.09 -35.52 23.91
N ILE A 2 16.68 -34.40 24.32
CA ILE A 2 16.00 -33.09 24.45
C ILE A 2 15.39 -32.65 23.13
N ALA A 3 16.02 -32.97 21.99
CA ALA A 3 15.52 -32.63 20.65
C ALA A 3 14.14 -33.25 20.32
N LEU A 4 13.87 -34.48 20.76
CA LEU A 4 12.56 -35.11 20.57
C LEU A 4 11.46 -34.44 21.41
N GLY A 5 11.83 -33.90 22.59
CA GLY A 5 10.89 -33.20 23.46
C GLY A 5 10.31 -31.91 22.85
N PHE A 6 11.08 -31.24 21.99
CA PHE A 6 10.61 -30.04 21.28
C PHE A 6 9.99 -30.32 19.91
N ALA A 7 10.37 -31.42 19.26
CA ALA A 7 9.87 -31.78 17.95
C ALA A 7 8.36 -32.13 17.97
N LEU A 8 7.91 -32.88 18.99
CA LEU A 8 6.53 -33.31 19.08
C LEU A 8 5.53 -32.14 19.24
N PRO A 9 5.71 -31.19 20.17
CA PRO A 9 4.85 -30.02 20.29
C PRO A 9 4.83 -29.16 19.01
N TYR A 10 5.99 -29.02 18.35
CA TYR A 10 6.08 -28.30 17.09
C TYR A 10 5.25 -28.98 15.97
N LEU A 11 5.37 -30.28 15.82
CA LEU A 11 4.59 -31.03 14.82
C LEU A 11 3.08 -30.99 15.11
N LEU A 12 2.68 -31.05 16.37
CA LEU A 12 1.27 -30.90 16.77
C LEU A 12 0.74 -29.51 16.44
N LEU A 13 1.54 -28.47 16.67
CA LEU A 13 1.18 -27.12 16.33
C LEU A 13 1.03 -26.93 14.81
N GLN A 14 1.94 -27.49 14.02
CA GLN A 14 1.84 -27.46 12.54
C GLN A 14 0.61 -28.21 12.05
N ALA A 15 0.34 -29.39 12.60
CA ALA A 15 -0.84 -30.17 12.25
C ALA A 15 -2.15 -29.41 12.61
N TYR A 16 -2.16 -28.73 13.75
CA TYR A 16 -3.26 -27.85 14.16
C TYR A 16 -3.50 -26.73 13.14
N TYR A 17 -2.44 -25.99 12.74
CA TYR A 17 -2.57 -24.91 11.74
C TYR A 17 -3.03 -25.44 10.39
N LEU A 18 -2.48 -26.54 9.89
CA LEU A 18 -2.89 -27.17 8.64
C LEU A 18 -4.37 -27.60 8.68
N PHE A 19 -4.80 -28.18 9.79
CA PHE A 19 -6.19 -28.60 9.95
C PHE A 19 -7.16 -27.40 9.89
N TYR A 20 -6.85 -26.31 10.58
CA TYR A 20 -7.68 -25.11 10.55
C TYR A 20 -7.58 -24.37 9.23
N TRP A 21 -6.41 -24.35 8.59
CA TRP A 21 -6.24 -23.80 7.25
C TRP A 21 -7.19 -24.45 6.23
N HIS A 22 -7.27 -25.77 6.24
CA HIS A 22 -8.20 -26.49 5.37
C HIS A 22 -9.68 -26.32 5.73
N LYS A 23 -9.99 -25.90 6.94
CA LYS A 23 -11.36 -25.57 7.36
C LYS A 23 -11.80 -24.16 6.99
N THR A 24 -10.87 -23.25 6.70
CA THR A 24 -11.23 -21.90 6.27
C THR A 24 -11.90 -21.96 4.91
N LYS A 25 -13.14 -21.51 4.85
CA LYS A 25 -13.86 -21.40 3.58
C LYS A 25 -13.36 -20.16 2.85
N PRO A 26 -13.06 -20.24 1.55
CA PRO A 26 -12.78 -19.05 0.77
C PRO A 26 -14.00 -18.12 0.82
N VAL A 27 -13.74 -16.84 1.06
CA VAL A 27 -14.79 -15.83 0.95
C VAL A 27 -15.14 -15.69 -0.52
N SER A 28 -16.39 -16.00 -0.87
CA SER A 28 -16.92 -15.72 -2.21
C SER A 28 -17.54 -14.32 -2.21
N ILE A 29 -17.02 -13.43 -3.04
CA ILE A 29 -17.65 -12.14 -3.29
C ILE A 29 -18.81 -12.40 -4.25
N PRO A 30 -20.05 -11.99 -3.92
CA PRO A 30 -21.18 -12.12 -4.85
C PRO A 30 -20.87 -11.44 -6.19
N SER A 31 -21.31 -12.01 -7.30
CA SER A 31 -21.06 -11.46 -8.65
C SER A 31 -21.76 -10.12 -8.89
N ASP A 32 -22.74 -9.79 -8.08
CA ASP A 32 -23.49 -8.53 -8.07
C ASP A 32 -22.99 -7.52 -7.03
N TYR A 33 -21.81 -7.78 -6.42
CA TYR A 33 -21.21 -6.86 -5.47
C TYR A 33 -20.88 -5.52 -6.12
N ILE A 34 -21.54 -4.47 -5.66
CA ILE A 34 -21.30 -3.11 -6.12
C ILE A 34 -20.29 -2.45 -5.19
N HIS A 35 -19.17 -2.01 -5.74
CA HIS A 35 -18.18 -1.21 -5.00
C HIS A 35 -18.80 0.16 -4.70
N CYS A 36 -19.03 0.46 -3.44
CA CYS A 36 -19.64 1.73 -2.99
C CYS A 36 -18.74 2.54 -2.05
N ALA A 37 -17.67 1.96 -1.52
CA ALA A 37 -16.76 2.65 -0.62
C ALA A 37 -15.72 3.46 -1.39
N SER A 38 -15.40 4.67 -0.93
CA SER A 38 -14.27 5.42 -1.46
C SER A 38 -12.96 4.92 -0.88
N VAL A 39 -11.89 4.92 -1.69
CA VAL A 39 -10.57 4.40 -1.33
C VAL A 39 -9.49 5.42 -1.69
N THR A 40 -8.63 5.72 -0.72
CA THR A 40 -7.36 6.44 -0.95
C THR A 40 -6.22 5.45 -0.97
N ILE A 41 -5.48 5.40 -2.08
CA ILE A 41 -4.24 4.61 -2.18
C ILE A 41 -3.07 5.54 -1.90
N ILE A 42 -2.32 5.24 -0.84
CA ILE A 42 -1.14 6.00 -0.44
C ILE A 42 0.11 5.29 -0.94
N VAL A 43 0.93 6.03 -1.69
CA VAL A 43 2.23 5.58 -2.18
C VAL A 43 3.31 6.49 -1.62
N VAL A 44 4.20 5.96 -0.79
CA VAL A 44 5.37 6.71 -0.30
C VAL A 44 6.56 6.37 -1.19
N ALA A 45 7.21 7.40 -1.75
CA ALA A 45 8.33 7.24 -2.67
C ALA A 45 9.58 7.97 -2.14
N HIS A 46 10.72 7.26 -2.14
CA HIS A 46 12.04 7.79 -1.85
C HIS A 46 13.06 7.19 -2.81
N ASN A 47 13.49 7.95 -3.82
CA ASN A 47 14.42 7.51 -4.86
C ASN A 47 13.93 6.24 -5.62
N GLU A 48 12.68 6.30 -6.09
CA GLU A 48 12.00 5.21 -6.77
C GLU A 48 11.75 5.48 -8.26
N SER A 49 12.65 6.23 -8.91
CA SER A 49 12.50 6.65 -10.32
C SER A 49 12.28 5.48 -11.31
N LYS A 50 12.79 4.28 -10.98
CA LYS A 50 12.68 3.10 -11.85
C LYS A 50 11.35 2.36 -11.72
N SER A 51 10.68 2.47 -10.59
CA SER A 51 9.52 1.64 -10.21
C SER A 51 8.23 2.42 -10.10
N ILE A 52 8.29 3.67 -9.66
CA ILE A 52 7.11 4.50 -9.36
C ILE A 52 6.14 4.61 -10.54
N GLY A 53 6.65 4.80 -11.76
CA GLY A 53 5.82 4.90 -12.96
C GLY A 53 5.01 3.62 -13.23
N THR A 54 5.66 2.45 -13.10
CA THR A 54 5.00 1.14 -13.27
C THR A 54 3.98 0.88 -12.16
N CYS A 55 4.34 1.22 -10.92
CA CYS A 55 3.45 1.09 -9.76
C CYS A 55 2.16 1.89 -9.97
N LEU A 56 2.27 3.19 -10.26
CA LEU A 56 1.11 4.07 -10.45
C LEU A 56 0.25 3.65 -11.65
N GLN A 57 0.86 3.24 -12.76
CA GLN A 57 0.12 2.72 -13.91
C GLN A 57 -0.62 1.42 -13.58
N GLY A 58 -0.03 0.53 -12.78
CA GLY A 58 -0.70 -0.67 -12.27
C GLY A 58 -1.92 -0.34 -11.42
N ILE A 59 -1.80 0.64 -10.52
CA ILE A 59 -2.92 1.11 -9.69
C ILE A 59 -4.03 1.72 -10.57
N LEU A 60 -3.66 2.56 -11.55
CA LEU A 60 -4.62 3.21 -12.44
C LEU A 60 -5.40 2.23 -13.33
N LYS A 61 -4.83 1.05 -13.62
CA LYS A 61 -5.47 -0.01 -14.41
C LYS A 61 -6.42 -0.91 -13.60
N GLN A 62 -6.48 -0.74 -12.29
CA GLN A 62 -7.40 -1.53 -11.45
C GLN A 62 -8.85 -1.33 -11.87
N THR A 63 -9.65 -2.39 -11.73
CA THR A 63 -11.08 -2.41 -12.12
C THR A 63 -11.98 -1.67 -11.13
N TYR A 64 -11.43 -1.10 -10.07
CA TYR A 64 -12.18 -0.32 -9.09
C TYR A 64 -12.77 0.95 -9.72
N PRO A 65 -14.00 1.37 -9.37
CA PRO A 65 -14.62 2.55 -9.96
C PRO A 65 -13.76 3.80 -9.79
N HIS A 66 -13.43 4.47 -10.91
CA HIS A 66 -12.49 5.58 -10.94
C HIS A 66 -12.88 6.75 -10.04
N HIS A 67 -14.20 7.05 -9.94
CA HIS A 67 -14.71 8.13 -9.10
C HIS A 67 -14.69 7.85 -7.60
N LEU A 68 -14.37 6.60 -7.21
CA LEU A 68 -14.23 6.16 -5.81
C LEU A 68 -12.78 5.93 -5.40
N MET A 69 -11.82 6.19 -6.29
CA MET A 69 -10.40 5.91 -6.03
C MET A 69 -9.56 7.15 -6.26
N GLU A 70 -8.91 7.63 -5.22
CA GLU A 70 -7.86 8.64 -5.27
C GLU A 70 -6.49 8.03 -4.94
N ILE A 71 -5.43 8.63 -5.44
CA ILE A 71 -4.05 8.19 -5.21
C ILE A 71 -3.28 9.38 -4.65
N ILE A 72 -2.71 9.21 -3.47
CA ILE A 72 -1.83 10.19 -2.84
C ILE A 72 -0.41 9.67 -2.90
N VAL A 73 0.45 10.39 -3.59
CA VAL A 73 1.89 10.11 -3.63
C VAL A 73 2.59 11.08 -2.70
N ILE A 74 3.38 10.57 -1.77
CA ILE A 74 4.24 11.38 -0.90
C ILE A 74 5.69 11.20 -1.33
N ASN A 75 6.29 12.28 -1.81
CA ASN A 75 7.72 12.33 -2.03
C ASN A 75 8.44 12.53 -0.70
N ASP A 76 9.20 11.52 -0.26
CA ASP A 76 10.03 11.58 0.94
C ASP A 76 11.47 11.94 0.57
N HIS A 77 11.73 13.21 0.27
CA HIS A 77 13.08 13.75 -0.01
C HIS A 77 13.83 13.02 -1.14
N SER A 78 13.15 12.66 -2.24
CA SER A 78 13.82 12.05 -3.39
C SER A 78 14.79 13.04 -4.05
N THR A 79 15.96 12.53 -4.42
CA THR A 79 17.03 13.30 -5.08
C THR A 79 17.26 12.85 -6.53
N ASP A 80 16.57 11.80 -6.95
CA ASP A 80 16.59 11.24 -8.30
C ASP A 80 15.39 11.74 -9.15
N ASP A 81 15.13 11.08 -10.27
CA ASP A 81 14.08 11.47 -11.22
C ASP A 81 12.65 11.04 -10.80
N THR A 82 12.45 10.58 -9.56
CA THR A 82 11.17 10.08 -9.03
C THR A 82 10.02 11.05 -9.29
N ILE A 83 10.19 12.33 -8.97
CA ILE A 83 9.15 13.36 -9.11
C ILE A 83 8.76 13.54 -10.58
N ASN A 84 9.75 13.56 -11.48
CA ASN A 84 9.50 13.71 -12.91
C ASN A 84 8.74 12.49 -13.47
N GLU A 85 9.05 11.27 -12.98
CA GLU A 85 8.31 10.07 -13.38
C GLU A 85 6.86 10.10 -12.92
N VAL A 86 6.56 10.61 -11.72
CA VAL A 86 5.18 10.83 -11.26
C VAL A 86 4.47 11.85 -12.14
N ASN A 87 5.11 12.98 -12.44
CA ASN A 87 4.52 14.08 -13.21
C ASN A 87 4.28 13.73 -14.69
N LYS A 88 4.95 12.70 -15.24
CA LYS A 88 4.65 12.18 -16.59
C LYS A 88 3.30 11.48 -16.69
N ILE A 89 2.71 11.11 -15.54
CA ILE A 89 1.44 10.39 -15.51
C ILE A 89 0.30 11.42 -15.42
N GLU A 90 -0.34 11.68 -16.55
CA GLU A 90 -1.50 12.57 -16.61
C GLU A 90 -2.73 11.86 -16.05
N SER A 91 -3.10 12.16 -14.80
CA SER A 91 -4.30 11.62 -14.15
C SER A 91 -4.79 12.58 -13.07
N ASP A 92 -6.07 12.91 -13.11
CA ASP A 92 -6.77 13.71 -12.11
C ASP A 92 -6.96 13.00 -10.77
N ARG A 93 -6.69 11.69 -10.73
CA ARG A 93 -6.77 10.85 -9.52
C ARG A 93 -5.48 10.86 -8.70
N ILE A 94 -4.36 11.39 -9.22
CA ILE A 94 -3.07 11.40 -8.54
C ILE A 94 -2.81 12.80 -7.98
N THR A 95 -2.55 12.86 -6.67
CA THR A 95 -2.08 14.07 -5.99
C THR A 95 -0.70 13.80 -5.40
N LEU A 96 0.29 14.61 -5.80
CA LEU A 96 1.65 14.55 -5.29
C LEU A 96 1.84 15.59 -4.17
N TYR A 97 2.37 15.14 -3.03
CA TYR A 97 2.82 16.00 -1.94
C TYR A 97 4.32 15.78 -1.69
N HIS A 98 5.01 16.85 -1.35
CA HIS A 98 6.40 16.81 -0.90
C HIS A 98 6.43 16.90 0.62
N LEU A 99 7.01 15.91 1.30
CA LEU A 99 7.04 15.89 2.77
C LEU A 99 7.75 17.10 3.36
N GLU A 100 8.75 17.63 2.66
CA GLU A 100 9.52 18.82 3.03
C GLU A 100 8.68 20.10 3.13
N ASP A 101 7.55 20.18 2.42
CA ASP A 101 6.62 21.31 2.49
C ASP A 101 5.76 21.30 3.76
N TYR A 102 5.84 20.22 4.57
CA TYR A 102 5.03 19.99 5.75
C TYR A 102 5.91 19.68 6.99
N PRO A 103 6.73 20.62 7.46
CA PRO A 103 7.70 20.38 8.54
C PRO A 103 7.07 19.91 9.85
N GLU A 104 5.79 20.25 10.09
CA GLU A 104 5.04 19.81 11.28
C GLU A 104 4.85 18.28 11.37
N TYR A 105 4.91 17.57 10.24
CA TYR A 105 4.83 16.12 10.20
C TYR A 105 6.19 15.45 10.35
N ILE A 106 7.29 16.16 10.09
CA ILE A 106 8.64 15.58 10.07
C ILE A 106 9.11 15.28 11.48
N LYS A 107 9.15 14.00 11.83
CA LYS A 107 9.68 13.48 13.09
C LYS A 107 10.87 12.56 12.80
N ALA A 108 12.07 13.10 12.86
CA ALA A 108 13.29 12.29 12.70
C ALA A 108 13.45 11.26 13.84
N PRO A 109 13.92 10.04 13.58
CA PRO A 109 14.35 9.49 12.29
C PRO A 109 13.26 8.76 11.49
N ALA A 110 11.98 8.95 11.78
CA ALA A 110 10.88 8.16 11.27
C ALA A 110 10.21 8.80 10.03
N TYR A 111 10.98 9.15 9.00
CA TYR A 111 10.48 9.83 7.79
C TYR A 111 9.33 9.09 7.10
N LYS A 112 9.44 7.78 6.88
CA LYS A 112 8.35 6.98 6.28
C LYS A 112 7.05 7.08 7.09
N LYS A 113 7.14 7.08 8.43
CA LYS A 113 5.98 7.27 9.30
C LYS A 113 5.40 8.68 9.15
N SER A 114 6.24 9.69 9.04
CA SER A 114 5.83 11.07 8.81
C SER A 114 5.09 11.22 7.48
N ALA A 115 5.62 10.64 6.41
CA ALA A 115 4.99 10.61 5.09
C ALA A 115 3.61 9.95 5.12
N ILE A 116 3.49 8.79 5.77
CA ILE A 116 2.21 8.09 5.92
C ILE A 116 1.23 8.94 6.75
N THR A 117 1.69 9.58 7.84
CA THR A 117 0.82 10.43 8.68
C THR A 117 0.28 11.61 7.88
N LEU A 118 1.13 12.29 7.10
CA LEU A 118 0.72 13.36 6.20
C LEU A 118 -0.34 12.86 5.20
N ALA A 119 -0.08 11.72 4.54
CA ALA A 119 -0.98 11.18 3.54
C ALA A 119 -2.35 10.79 4.13
N VAL A 120 -2.36 10.19 5.32
CA VAL A 120 -3.60 9.85 6.03
C VAL A 120 -4.41 11.10 6.38
N ASP A 121 -3.74 12.18 6.78
CA ASP A 121 -4.40 13.45 7.12
C ASP A 121 -4.98 14.16 5.87
N LYS A 122 -4.37 13.93 4.69
CA LYS A 122 -4.86 14.45 3.41
C LYS A 122 -5.94 13.58 2.76
N ALA A 123 -6.02 12.30 3.14
CA ALA A 123 -6.99 11.36 2.57
C ALA A 123 -8.43 11.75 2.93
N THR A 124 -9.32 11.67 1.94
CA THR A 124 -10.75 12.02 2.10
C THR A 124 -11.66 10.82 2.02
N SER A 125 -11.13 9.66 1.66
CA SER A 125 -11.89 8.44 1.43
C SER A 125 -12.21 7.67 2.71
N GLU A 126 -13.22 6.79 2.63
CA GLU A 126 -13.64 5.93 3.74
C GLU A 126 -12.58 4.88 4.11
N TYR A 127 -11.86 4.37 3.11
CA TYR A 127 -10.80 3.38 3.30
C TYR A 127 -9.45 3.90 2.79
N ILE A 128 -8.40 3.47 3.46
CA ILE A 128 -7.02 3.80 3.11
C ILE A 128 -6.25 2.51 2.84
N VAL A 129 -5.58 2.46 1.70
CA VAL A 129 -4.65 1.38 1.31
C VAL A 129 -3.26 1.98 1.18
N ILE A 130 -2.28 1.40 1.84
CA ILE A 130 -0.89 1.84 1.77
C ILE A 130 -0.09 0.81 0.98
N THR A 131 0.68 1.27 0.00
CA THR A 131 1.58 0.42 -0.80
C THR A 131 2.94 1.08 -0.96
N ASP A 132 3.97 0.26 -1.17
CA ASP A 132 5.31 0.76 -1.47
C ASP A 132 5.44 1.06 -2.99
N ALA A 133 6.29 2.01 -3.34
CA ALA A 133 6.46 2.47 -4.73
C ALA A 133 7.18 1.47 -5.64
N ASP A 134 7.85 0.45 -5.08
CA ASP A 134 8.54 -0.63 -5.78
C ASP A 134 7.64 -1.85 -6.08
N TRP A 135 6.38 -1.82 -5.63
CA TRP A 135 5.43 -2.91 -5.86
C TRP A 135 4.78 -2.82 -7.24
N VAL A 136 4.76 -3.95 -7.95
CA VAL A 136 4.06 -4.09 -9.24
C VAL A 136 2.68 -4.70 -8.99
N HIS A 137 1.65 -3.93 -9.25
CA HIS A 137 0.26 -4.39 -9.15
C HIS A 137 -0.13 -5.17 -10.41
N PRO A 138 -0.63 -6.41 -10.28
CA PRO A 138 -1.07 -7.23 -11.42
C PRO A 138 -2.33 -6.68 -12.10
#